data_9cd4be53fbfaaf81492a56ed41b0cf83
#
_entry.id   9cd4be53fbfaaf81492a56ed41b0cf83
#
_cell.length_a   1.000
_cell.length_b   1.000
_cell.length_c   1.000
_cell.angle_alpha   90.00
_cell.angle_beta   90.00
_cell.angle_gamma   90.00
#
_symmetry.space_group_name_H-M   'P 1'
#
loop_
_entity.id
_entity.type
_entity.pdbx_description
1 polymer ?
#
loop_
_entity_poly.entity_id
_entity_poly.type
_entity_poly.pdbx_seq_one_letter_code
_entity_poly.pdbx_strand_id
1 'polypeptide(L)'
;MTLQQLRQVLTIAESNSMNEAAKKLFVSQPNLSATVREVEEELGITVFMRNNRGITVTAEGEEFLGYAKQVVEQYHLLENRYLNVESKKKFSVSMQHYSFAVKAFVQLAKEVGMDEYEFAVYETNTPPPPPPAPPPTPPLGVLY
;
A
#
# COMPACT_ATOMS: atom_id res chain seq x y z
N MET A 1 -6.67 11.82 17.55
CA MET A 1 -6.25 10.62 16.77
C MET A 1 -4.74 10.64 16.53
N THR A 2 -4.02 9.53 16.70
CA THR A 2 -2.58 9.40 16.58
C THR A 2 -2.22 8.39 15.49
N LEU A 3 -0.98 8.45 14.96
CA LEU A 3 -0.48 7.47 13.98
C LEU A 3 -0.50 6.04 14.53
N GLN A 4 -0.22 5.88 15.83
CA GLN A 4 -0.27 4.57 16.48
C GLN A 4 -1.70 4.02 16.50
N GLN A 5 -2.70 4.84 16.77
CA GLN A 5 -4.11 4.45 16.72
C GLN A 5 -4.51 4.06 15.28
N LEU A 6 -4.03 4.79 14.25
CA LEU A 6 -4.26 4.41 12.84
C LEU A 6 -3.66 3.04 12.52
N ARG A 7 -2.42 2.76 12.93
CA ARG A 7 -1.80 1.44 12.77
C ARG A 7 -2.58 0.34 13.46
N GLN A 8 -3.08 0.60 14.67
CA GLN A 8 -3.87 -0.37 15.43
C GLN A 8 -5.19 -0.72 14.73
N VAL A 9 -5.95 0.29 14.26
CA VAL A 9 -7.22 0.03 13.55
C VAL A 9 -7.00 -0.69 12.22
N LEU A 10 -5.93 -0.36 11.48
CA LEU A 10 -5.56 -1.09 10.25
C LEU A 10 -5.24 -2.56 10.55
N THR A 11 -4.47 -2.84 11.60
CA THR A 11 -4.16 -4.21 12.00
C THR A 11 -5.41 -5.00 12.42
N ILE A 12 -6.40 -4.33 13.05
CA ILE A 12 -7.68 -4.96 13.38
C ILE A 12 -8.44 -5.34 12.10
N ALA A 13 -8.49 -4.46 11.12
CA ALA A 13 -9.16 -4.70 9.84
C ALA A 13 -8.54 -5.88 9.06
N GLU A 14 -7.23 -6.08 9.20
CA GLU A 14 -6.48 -7.19 8.59
C GLU A 14 -6.49 -8.49 9.41
N SER A 15 -7.19 -8.49 10.55
CA SER A 15 -7.26 -9.63 11.47
C SER A 15 -8.66 -10.18 11.53
N ASN A 16 -8.77 -11.52 11.76
CA ASN A 16 -10.07 -12.18 11.87
C ASN A 16 -10.79 -11.89 13.22
N SER A 17 -10.03 -11.41 14.20
CA SER A 17 -10.57 -11.11 15.53
C SER A 17 -9.75 -10.07 16.29
N MET A 18 -10.38 -9.41 17.25
CA MET A 18 -9.71 -8.47 18.16
C MET A 18 -8.57 -9.13 18.95
N ASN A 19 -8.72 -10.39 19.33
CA ASN A 19 -7.68 -11.14 20.04
C ASN A 19 -6.46 -11.41 19.15
N GLU A 20 -6.67 -11.71 17.88
CA GLU A 20 -5.59 -11.90 16.91
C GLU A 20 -4.83 -10.59 16.68
N ALA A 21 -5.55 -9.49 16.45
CA ALA A 21 -4.95 -8.17 16.32
C ALA A 21 -4.15 -7.76 17.55
N ALA A 22 -4.69 -8.00 18.75
CA ALA A 22 -4.01 -7.70 20.00
C ALA A 22 -2.69 -8.48 20.15
N LYS A 23 -2.66 -9.75 19.74
CA LYS A 23 -1.43 -10.56 19.71
C LYS A 23 -0.42 -10.02 18.72
N LYS A 24 -0.84 -9.67 17.50
CA LYS A 24 0.04 -9.08 16.47
C LYS A 24 0.66 -7.77 16.94
N LEU A 25 -0.08 -6.97 17.67
CA LEU A 25 0.34 -5.66 18.17
C LEU A 25 1.05 -5.71 19.54
N PHE A 26 1.14 -6.88 20.17
CA PHE A 26 1.71 -7.06 21.51
C PHE A 26 1.02 -6.18 22.58
N VAL A 27 -0.29 -5.99 22.48
CA VAL A 27 -1.10 -5.23 23.43
C VAL A 27 -2.22 -6.12 24.02
N SER A 28 -2.83 -5.66 25.12
CA SER A 28 -4.01 -6.35 25.65
C SER A 28 -5.24 -6.05 24.78
N GLN A 29 -6.14 -7.03 24.65
CA GLN A 29 -7.40 -6.85 23.91
C GLN A 29 -8.28 -5.72 24.49
N PRO A 30 -8.39 -5.52 25.82
CA PRO A 30 -9.11 -4.36 26.37
C PRO A 30 -8.55 -3.02 25.93
N ASN A 31 -7.21 -2.86 25.91
CA ASN A 31 -6.57 -1.63 25.46
C ASN A 31 -6.87 -1.37 23.98
N LEU A 32 -6.79 -2.41 23.14
CA LEU A 32 -7.09 -2.29 21.73
C LEU A 32 -8.57 -1.91 21.49
N SER A 33 -9.48 -2.48 22.29
CA SER A 33 -10.91 -2.12 22.25
C SER A 33 -11.17 -0.67 22.70
N ALA A 34 -10.40 -0.17 23.68
CA ALA A 34 -10.47 1.23 24.09
C ALA A 34 -9.99 2.16 22.97
N THR A 35 -8.88 1.82 22.32
CA THR A 35 -8.38 2.60 21.16
C THR A 35 -9.42 2.70 20.04
N VAL A 36 -10.09 1.62 19.69
CA VAL A 36 -11.16 1.65 18.68
C VAL A 36 -12.26 2.61 19.08
N ARG A 37 -12.71 2.52 20.33
CA ARG A 37 -13.77 3.40 20.86
C ARG A 37 -13.35 4.87 20.80
N GLU A 38 -12.14 5.20 21.23
CA GLU A 38 -11.61 6.56 21.17
C GLU A 38 -11.58 7.12 19.74
N VAL A 39 -11.16 6.30 18.77
CA VAL A 39 -11.13 6.70 17.35
C VAL A 39 -12.56 6.90 16.82
N GLU A 40 -13.47 5.97 17.10
CA GLU A 40 -14.86 6.05 16.66
C GLU A 40 -15.58 7.27 17.29
N GLU A 41 -15.36 7.54 18.58
CA GLU A 41 -15.90 8.72 19.27
C GLU A 41 -15.36 10.03 18.71
N GLU A 42 -14.05 10.11 18.43
CA GLU A 42 -13.42 11.32 17.86
C GLU A 42 -13.95 11.62 16.44
N LEU A 43 -14.20 10.58 15.64
CA LEU A 43 -14.67 10.71 14.26
C LEU A 43 -16.20 10.80 14.14
N GLY A 44 -16.93 10.36 15.16
CA GLY A 44 -18.38 10.29 15.13
C GLY A 44 -18.94 9.19 14.21
N ILE A 45 -18.14 8.17 13.90
CA ILE A 45 -18.52 7.04 13.04
C ILE A 45 -18.31 5.71 13.77
N THR A 46 -18.94 4.64 13.26
CA THR A 46 -18.66 3.27 13.68
C THR A 46 -17.78 2.61 12.63
N VAL A 47 -16.54 2.25 12.99
CA VAL A 47 -15.60 1.60 12.06
C VAL A 47 -15.80 0.08 12.05
N PHE A 48 -16.04 -0.50 13.23
CA PHE A 48 -16.16 -1.94 13.39
C PHE A 48 -17.48 -2.35 14.03
N MET A 49 -18.14 -3.37 13.47
CA MET A 49 -19.26 -4.07 14.09
C MET A 49 -18.81 -5.44 14.60
N ARG A 50 -19.26 -5.81 15.81
CA ARG A 50 -19.07 -7.14 16.36
C ARG A 50 -20.29 -7.99 16.05
N ASN A 51 -20.06 -9.18 15.55
CA ASN A 51 -21.08 -10.19 15.33
C ASN A 51 -20.59 -11.55 15.85
N ASN A 52 -21.47 -12.55 15.79
CA ASN A 52 -21.17 -13.92 16.26
C ASN A 52 -20.04 -14.61 15.47
N ARG A 53 -19.61 -14.04 14.33
CA ARG A 53 -18.52 -14.57 13.48
C ARG A 53 -17.21 -13.81 13.66
N GLY A 54 -17.19 -12.75 14.48
CA GLY A 54 -16.02 -11.93 14.74
C GLY A 54 -16.26 -10.44 14.54
N ILE A 55 -15.34 -9.78 13.84
CA ILE A 55 -15.39 -8.34 13.56
C ILE A 55 -15.63 -8.15 12.05
N THR A 56 -16.51 -7.23 11.73
CA THR A 56 -16.73 -6.76 10.35
C THR A 56 -16.53 -5.26 10.28
N VAL A 57 -15.99 -4.78 9.18
CA VAL A 57 -15.85 -3.34 8.89
C VAL A 57 -17.16 -2.80 8.37
N THR A 58 -17.54 -1.60 8.77
CA THR A 58 -18.72 -0.89 8.22
C THR A 58 -18.35 -0.19 6.90
N ALA A 59 -19.34 0.29 6.14
CA ALA A 59 -19.07 1.08 4.93
C ALA A 59 -18.29 2.38 5.23
N GLU A 60 -18.66 3.09 6.31
CA GLU A 60 -17.94 4.28 6.78
C GLU A 60 -16.52 3.91 7.26
N GLY A 61 -16.38 2.73 7.90
CA GLY A 61 -15.10 2.18 8.31
C GLY A 61 -14.18 1.87 7.14
N GLU A 62 -14.69 1.30 6.05
CA GLU A 62 -13.89 1.02 4.84
C GLU A 62 -13.33 2.32 4.23
N GLU A 63 -14.15 3.35 4.14
CA GLU A 63 -13.69 4.66 3.67
C GLU A 63 -12.60 5.23 4.58
N PHE A 64 -12.84 5.24 5.89
CA PHE A 64 -11.87 5.71 6.88
C PHE A 64 -10.54 4.93 6.81
N LEU A 65 -10.59 3.59 6.76
CA LEU A 65 -9.40 2.74 6.67
C LEU A 65 -8.61 2.99 5.39
N GLY A 66 -9.28 3.32 4.29
CA GLY A 66 -8.63 3.73 3.05
C GLY A 66 -7.75 4.98 3.24
N TYR A 67 -8.27 6.02 3.90
CA TYR A 67 -7.49 7.21 4.24
C TYR A 67 -6.40 6.92 5.30
N ALA A 68 -6.73 6.15 6.33
CA ALA A 68 -5.79 5.76 7.37
C ALA A 68 -4.55 5.05 6.79
N LYS A 69 -4.76 4.16 5.82
CA LYS A 69 -3.69 3.45 5.11
C LYS A 69 -2.78 4.43 4.36
N GLN A 70 -3.34 5.38 3.63
CA GLN A 70 -2.56 6.40 2.92
C GLN A 70 -1.69 7.23 3.87
N VAL A 71 -2.23 7.65 5.02
CA VAL A 71 -1.49 8.41 6.03
C VAL A 71 -0.31 7.59 6.59
N VAL A 72 -0.54 6.32 6.92
CA VAL A 72 0.51 5.43 7.44
C VAL A 72 1.59 5.18 6.38
N GLU A 73 1.21 4.99 5.12
CA GLU A 73 2.14 4.83 4.01
C GLU A 73 3.01 6.08 3.79
N GLN A 74 2.41 7.28 3.81
CA GLN A 74 3.16 8.54 3.71
C GLN A 74 4.13 8.73 4.87
N TYR A 75 3.73 8.35 6.08
CA TYR A 75 4.61 8.38 7.24
C TYR A 75 5.80 7.43 7.08
N HIS A 76 5.60 6.21 6.58
CA HIS A 76 6.68 5.29 6.28
C HIS A 76 7.65 5.83 5.21
N LEU A 77 7.16 6.52 4.18
CA LEU A 77 8.02 7.17 3.20
C LEU A 77 8.90 8.25 3.85
N LEU A 78 8.34 9.01 4.78
CA LEU A 78 9.07 10.03 5.54
C LEU A 78 10.12 9.39 6.45
N GLU A 79 9.78 8.33 7.20
CA GLU A 79 10.72 7.57 8.01
C GLU A 79 11.90 7.04 7.16
N ASN A 80 11.59 6.39 6.05
CA ASN A 80 12.60 5.84 5.15
C ASN A 80 13.52 6.91 4.55
N ARG A 81 12.99 8.11 4.31
CA ARG A 81 13.75 9.23 3.74
C ARG A 81 14.73 9.86 4.72
N TYR A 82 14.34 10.00 5.99
CA TYR A 82 15.07 10.84 6.95
C TYR A 82 15.68 10.08 8.11
N LEU A 83 15.15 8.91 8.48
CA LEU A 83 15.66 8.15 9.62
C LEU A 83 16.70 7.11 9.25
N ASN A 84 17.17 7.07 7.98
CA ASN A 84 18.21 6.13 7.51
C ASN A 84 17.99 4.70 8.05
N VAL A 85 16.74 4.28 8.18
CA VAL A 85 16.49 2.85 8.29
C VAL A 85 17.11 2.28 7.03
N GLU A 86 18.07 1.39 7.14
CA GLU A 86 18.68 0.65 6.03
C GLU A 86 17.59 -0.13 5.28
N SER A 87 16.72 0.61 4.62
CA SER A 87 15.75 0.03 3.73
C SER A 87 16.50 -0.29 2.47
N LYS A 88 16.62 -1.56 2.15
CA LYS A 88 17.10 -2.01 0.84
C LYS A 88 16.45 -1.13 -0.22
N LYS A 89 17.22 -0.67 -1.17
CA LYS A 89 16.72 0.15 -2.27
C LYS A 89 15.62 -0.64 -2.99
N LYS A 90 14.41 -0.09 -3.06
CA LYS A 90 13.31 -0.77 -3.75
C LYS A 90 13.50 -0.65 -5.25
N PHE A 91 13.62 -1.79 -5.91
CA PHE A 91 13.63 -1.90 -7.35
C PHE A 91 12.33 -2.58 -7.78
N SER A 92 11.39 -1.79 -8.29
CA SER A 92 10.08 -2.29 -8.71
C SER A 92 9.94 -2.19 -10.22
N VAL A 93 9.44 -3.25 -10.82
CA VAL A 93 9.12 -3.31 -12.25
C VAL A 93 7.65 -3.60 -12.41
N SER A 94 6.96 -2.74 -13.18
CA SER A 94 5.60 -3.03 -13.63
C SER A 94 5.67 -3.58 -15.05
N MET A 95 5.09 -4.75 -15.27
CA MET A 95 5.10 -5.40 -16.58
C MET A 95 3.78 -6.09 -16.87
N GLN A 96 3.49 -6.24 -18.17
CA GLN A 96 2.41 -7.12 -18.62
C GLN A 96 2.86 -8.59 -18.55
N HIS A 97 1.90 -9.49 -18.58
CA HIS A 97 2.13 -10.94 -18.45
C HIS A 97 2.96 -11.53 -19.61
N TYR A 98 4.27 -11.33 -19.55
CA TYR A 98 5.21 -11.95 -20.49
C TYR A 98 6.23 -12.82 -19.74
N SER A 99 6.21 -14.12 -20.02
CA SER A 99 7.09 -15.10 -19.37
C SER A 99 8.59 -14.78 -19.52
N PHE A 100 9.00 -14.14 -20.63
CA PHE A 100 10.39 -13.74 -20.86
C PHE A 100 10.79 -12.56 -19.97
N ALA A 101 9.87 -11.62 -19.68
CA ALA A 101 10.14 -10.47 -18.84
C ALA A 101 10.39 -10.89 -17.38
N VAL A 102 9.62 -11.86 -16.89
CA VAL A 102 9.84 -12.44 -15.55
C VAL A 102 11.21 -13.12 -15.47
N LYS A 103 11.59 -13.89 -16.49
CA LYS A 103 12.92 -14.55 -16.52
C LYS A 103 14.06 -13.53 -16.53
N ALA A 104 13.96 -12.49 -17.37
CA ALA A 104 14.95 -11.41 -17.43
C ALA A 104 15.07 -10.68 -16.08
N PHE A 105 13.94 -10.40 -15.41
CA PHE A 105 13.92 -9.77 -14.10
C PHE A 105 14.58 -10.64 -13.03
N VAL A 106 14.30 -11.95 -13.01
CA VAL A 106 14.93 -12.89 -12.07
C VAL A 106 16.44 -12.98 -12.31
N GLN A 107 16.88 -12.93 -13.55
CA GLN A 107 18.32 -12.92 -13.86
C GLN A 107 18.97 -11.63 -13.41
N LEU A 108 18.37 -10.47 -13.68
CA LEU A 108 18.83 -9.17 -13.20
C LEU A 108 18.94 -9.12 -11.66
N ALA A 109 17.93 -9.62 -10.96
CA ALA A 109 17.93 -9.66 -9.49
C ALA A 109 19.08 -10.51 -8.93
N LYS A 110 19.47 -11.59 -9.63
CA LYS A 110 20.63 -12.42 -9.25
C LYS A 110 21.96 -11.74 -9.52
N GLU A 111 22.08 -10.97 -10.59
CA GLU A 111 23.31 -10.26 -10.97
C GLU A 111 23.56 -9.03 -10.08
N VAL A 112 22.50 -8.29 -9.74
CA VAL A 112 22.58 -7.05 -8.93
C VAL A 112 22.78 -7.36 -7.44
N GLY A 113 22.32 -8.53 -6.98
CA GLY A 113 22.40 -8.96 -5.59
C GLY A 113 21.17 -8.59 -4.75
N MET A 114 20.76 -9.52 -3.90
CA MET A 114 19.57 -9.36 -3.04
C MET A 114 19.88 -8.64 -1.72
N ASP A 115 21.14 -8.33 -1.45
CA ASP A 115 21.55 -7.74 -0.16
C ASP A 115 21.25 -6.24 -0.08
N GLU A 116 21.37 -5.52 -1.21
CA GLU A 116 21.15 -4.07 -1.28
C GLU A 116 19.76 -3.67 -1.77
N TYR A 117 19.03 -4.58 -2.43
CA TYR A 117 17.77 -4.26 -3.10
C TYR A 117 16.63 -5.17 -2.66
N GLU A 118 15.46 -4.56 -2.49
CA GLU A 118 14.17 -5.24 -2.39
C GLU A 118 13.51 -5.21 -3.77
N PHE A 119 13.33 -6.37 -4.37
CA PHE A 119 12.74 -6.50 -5.71
C PHE A 119 11.24 -6.76 -5.63
N ALA A 120 10.46 -5.99 -6.36
CA ALA A 120 9.02 -6.19 -6.51
C ALA A 120 8.61 -6.19 -7.99
N VAL A 121 7.76 -7.13 -8.36
CA VAL A 121 7.17 -7.22 -9.71
C VAL A 121 5.68 -6.99 -9.59
N TYR A 122 5.17 -6.02 -10.32
CA TYR A 122 3.74 -5.74 -10.43
C TYR A 122 3.24 -6.14 -11.80
N GLU A 123 2.26 -7.01 -11.82
CA GLU A 123 1.56 -7.39 -13.04
C GLU A 123 0.42 -6.41 -13.30
N THR A 124 0.43 -5.76 -14.47
CA THR A 124 -0.61 -4.79 -14.84
C THR A 124 -1.37 -5.28 -16.08
N ASN A 125 -2.68 -5.24 -16.00
CA ASN A 125 -3.56 -5.54 -17.13
C ASN A 125 -3.88 -4.28 -18.00
N THR A 126 -3.17 -3.19 -17.77
CA THR A 126 -3.38 -1.96 -18.53
C THR A 126 -2.73 -2.09 -19.91
N PRO A 127 -3.46 -1.85 -21.00
CA PRO A 127 -2.85 -1.83 -22.33
C PRO A 127 -1.77 -0.74 -22.39
N PRO A 128 -0.69 -0.94 -23.18
CA PRO A 128 0.34 0.08 -23.34
C PRO A 128 -0.28 1.38 -23.84
N PRO A 129 0.23 2.53 -23.42
CA PRO A 129 -0.20 3.80 -23.98
C PRO A 129 -0.01 3.77 -25.50
N PRO A 130 -0.90 4.40 -26.27
CA PRO A 130 -0.76 4.46 -27.72
C PRO A 130 0.60 5.10 -28.06
N PRO A 131 1.23 4.67 -29.16
CA PRO A 131 2.49 5.26 -29.59
C PRO A 131 2.33 6.77 -29.76
N PRO A 132 3.36 7.56 -29.47
CA PRO A 132 3.31 9.01 -29.65
C PRO A 132 2.91 9.32 -31.09
N ALA A 133 2.00 10.29 -31.25
CA ALA A 133 1.57 10.73 -32.57
C ALA A 133 2.81 11.11 -33.41
N PRO A 134 2.87 10.73 -34.70
CA PRO A 134 3.96 11.14 -35.57
C PRO A 134 4.05 12.67 -35.56
N PRO A 135 5.26 13.23 -35.60
CA PRO A 135 5.44 14.67 -35.66
C PRO A 135 4.65 15.25 -36.87
N PRO A 136 4.04 16.43 -36.74
CA PRO A 136 3.30 17.04 -37.82
C PRO A 136 4.23 17.17 -39.04
N THR A 137 3.78 16.64 -40.16
CA THR A 137 4.47 16.79 -41.44
C THR A 137 4.61 18.27 -41.72
N PRO A 138 5.83 18.78 -41.97
CA PRO A 138 5.98 20.20 -42.31
C PRO A 138 5.17 20.49 -43.59
N PRO A 139 4.50 21.63 -43.68
CA PRO A 139 3.77 22.01 -44.90
C PRO A 139 4.74 21.99 -46.04
N LEU A 140 4.40 21.26 -47.11
CA LEU A 140 5.13 21.28 -48.37
C LEU A 140 5.22 22.76 -48.83
N GLY A 141 6.43 23.31 -48.73
CA GLY A 141 6.69 24.64 -49.24
C GLY A 141 6.40 24.66 -50.74
N VAL A 142 5.45 25.50 -51.13
CA VAL A 142 5.22 25.80 -52.53
C VAL A 142 6.43 26.62 -52.99
N LEU A 143 7.31 25.97 -53.75
CA LEU A 143 8.35 26.69 -54.49
C LEU A 143 7.66 27.48 -55.61
N TYR A 144 7.77 28.79 -55.53
CA TYR A 144 7.55 29.67 -56.66
C TYR A 144 8.79 29.73 -57.51
#